data_241b4c642c8d2f5a844e9779b5dc269e
#
_entry.id   241b4c642c8d2f5a844e9779b5dc269e
#
_cell.length_a   1.000
_cell.length_b   1.000
_cell.length_c   1.000
_cell.angle_alpha   90.00
_cell.angle_beta   90.00
_cell.angle_gamma   90.00
#
_symmetry.space_group_name_H-M   'P 1'
#
loop_
_entity.id
_entity.type
_entity.pdbx_description
1 polymer ?
#
loop_
_entity_poly.entity_id
_entity_poly.type
_entity_poly.pdbx_seq_one_letter_code
_entity_poly.pdbx_strand_id
1 'polypeptide(L)'
;IQFEMALMDENGNILEEPGVIRHKVSFSNYDCEKFLSEDASNSKYAEYAQNLKRYINLYVYRFTDDNILGISDMAVMPKNYALNGLVSTNAANSITKTDYPFGCCINNKYIYETENDGYYNPYFIAITLGHELGHYIGLLHSFSENGCDDNDYCEDTHSCDYTSYTKNLKLQFDSLSVKYGGDKYITLDQISTREGCDGIQYVADNIMDYVYCLSDTITGDQRTRFNHVLHYGSLIPGPKLVDISSLSSRATSEVFTPQISNCPSIK
;
A
#
# COMPACT_ATOMS: atom_id res chain seq x y z
N ILE A 1 6.81 9.27 10.93
CA ILE A 1 5.38 9.46 10.67
C ILE A 1 4.63 8.90 11.88
N GLN A 2 3.59 9.57 12.31
CA GLN A 2 2.66 9.10 13.31
C GLN A 2 1.25 9.20 12.73
N PHE A 3 0.51 8.09 12.75
CA PHE A 3 -0.89 8.05 12.38
C PHE A 3 -1.74 8.15 13.65
N GLU A 4 -2.80 8.94 13.58
CA GLU A 4 -3.73 9.13 14.69
C GLU A 4 -5.16 8.84 14.25
N MET A 5 -5.94 8.21 15.11
CA MET A 5 -7.35 7.97 14.84
C MET A 5 -8.13 9.28 14.89
N ALA A 6 -8.94 9.52 13.87
CA ALA A 6 -9.78 10.72 13.83
C ALA A 6 -10.81 10.73 14.97
N LEU A 7 -10.96 11.84 15.66
CA LEU A 7 -11.99 11.99 16.72
C LEU A 7 -13.32 12.52 16.17
N MET A 8 -13.32 13.10 14.99
CA MET A 8 -14.48 13.71 14.34
C MET A 8 -14.55 13.32 12.88
N ASP A 9 -15.76 13.31 12.32
CA ASP A 9 -15.97 13.22 10.88
C ASP A 9 -15.62 14.54 10.16
N GLU A 10 -15.76 14.57 8.83
CA GLU A 10 -15.48 15.77 8.04
C GLU A 10 -16.42 16.95 8.33
N ASN A 11 -17.58 16.71 8.91
CA ASN A 11 -18.58 17.71 9.29
C ASN A 11 -18.38 18.23 10.72
N GLY A 12 -17.41 17.67 11.47
CA GLY A 12 -17.11 18.05 12.85
C GLY A 12 -17.96 17.32 13.90
N ASN A 13 -18.69 16.28 13.52
CA ASN A 13 -19.39 15.45 14.49
C ASN A 13 -18.41 14.52 15.18
N ILE A 14 -18.50 14.41 16.50
CA ILE A 14 -17.68 13.49 17.30
C ILE A 14 -18.07 12.06 16.93
N LEU A 15 -17.07 11.23 16.63
CA LEU A 15 -17.26 9.82 16.34
C LEU A 15 -17.52 9.04 17.63
N GLU A 16 -18.46 8.10 17.60
CA GLU A 16 -18.75 7.21 18.72
C GLU A 16 -17.53 6.34 19.06
N GLU A 17 -16.84 5.89 18.04
CA GLU A 17 -15.58 5.16 18.12
C GLU A 17 -14.52 5.93 17.33
N PRO A 18 -13.40 6.34 17.95
CA PRO A 18 -12.35 7.08 17.25
C PRO A 18 -11.89 6.41 15.96
N GLY A 19 -11.92 7.14 14.86
CA GLY A 19 -11.49 6.70 13.54
C GLY A 19 -12.43 5.73 12.83
N VAL A 20 -13.58 5.35 13.41
CA VAL A 20 -14.46 4.33 12.85
C VAL A 20 -15.82 4.90 12.47
N ILE A 21 -16.17 4.76 11.18
CA ILE A 21 -17.51 5.05 10.67
C ILE A 21 -18.05 3.77 10.03
N ARG A 22 -19.21 3.31 10.50
CA ARG A 22 -19.84 2.08 9.98
C ARG A 22 -20.94 2.42 9.00
N HIS A 23 -20.82 1.91 7.78
CA HIS A 23 -21.82 2.07 6.73
C HIS A 23 -22.60 0.77 6.54
N LYS A 24 -23.92 0.89 6.41
CA LYS A 24 -24.76 -0.24 6.02
C LYS A 24 -24.72 -0.36 4.49
N VAL A 25 -24.19 -1.47 4.02
CA VAL A 25 -24.08 -1.78 2.58
C VAL A 25 -24.98 -2.94 2.19
N SER A 26 -25.33 -3.03 0.91
CA SER A 26 -26.20 -4.10 0.36
C SER A 26 -25.44 -5.31 -0.16
N PHE A 27 -24.11 -5.25 -0.20
CA PHE A 27 -23.26 -6.34 -0.68
C PHE A 27 -22.66 -7.11 0.50
N SER A 28 -22.38 -8.41 0.29
CA SER A 28 -21.66 -9.26 1.25
C SER A 28 -20.14 -9.27 1.00
N ASN A 29 -19.73 -9.06 -0.25
CA ASN A 29 -18.35 -8.89 -0.71
C ASN A 29 -18.34 -7.93 -1.89
N TYR A 30 -17.18 -7.35 -2.19
CA TYR A 30 -17.00 -6.46 -3.32
C TYR A 30 -15.59 -6.57 -3.90
N ASP A 31 -15.48 -6.29 -5.20
CA ASP A 31 -14.22 -6.22 -5.91
C ASP A 31 -13.44 -4.97 -5.48
N CYS A 32 -12.26 -5.18 -4.93
CA CYS A 32 -11.48 -4.09 -4.36
C CYS A 32 -10.87 -3.15 -5.41
N GLU A 33 -10.51 -3.67 -6.59
CA GLU A 33 -10.01 -2.85 -7.69
C GLU A 33 -11.11 -1.95 -8.24
N LYS A 34 -12.31 -2.50 -8.44
CA LYS A 34 -13.48 -1.70 -8.85
C LYS A 34 -13.84 -0.64 -7.83
N PHE A 35 -13.70 -0.97 -6.53
CA PHE A 35 -14.02 -0.02 -5.48
C PHE A 35 -13.15 1.24 -5.60
N LEU A 36 -11.85 1.09 -5.79
CA LEU A 36 -10.91 2.22 -5.91
C LEU A 36 -10.90 2.85 -7.31
N SER A 37 -11.17 2.08 -8.38
CA SER A 37 -11.05 2.55 -9.76
C SER A 37 -12.34 3.12 -10.36
N GLU A 38 -13.51 2.98 -9.71
CA GLU A 38 -14.74 3.57 -10.23
C GLU A 38 -14.64 5.09 -10.21
N ASP A 39 -14.93 5.69 -11.36
CA ASP A 39 -14.94 7.15 -11.52
C ASP A 39 -16.13 7.83 -10.82
N ALA A 40 -16.09 9.16 -10.72
CA ALA A 40 -17.12 9.94 -10.04
C ALA A 40 -18.53 9.73 -10.60
N SER A 41 -18.65 9.45 -11.89
CA SER A 41 -19.97 9.27 -12.54
C SER A 41 -20.67 7.99 -12.09
N ASN A 42 -19.90 7.01 -11.61
CA ASN A 42 -20.38 5.71 -11.15
C ASN A 42 -20.13 5.49 -9.65
N SER A 43 -19.36 6.36 -9.01
CA SER A 43 -18.89 6.16 -7.63
C SER A 43 -19.97 6.41 -6.59
N LYS A 44 -20.80 5.39 -6.37
CA LYS A 44 -21.68 5.35 -5.18
C LYS A 44 -20.93 5.18 -3.85
N TYR A 45 -19.62 4.98 -3.91
CA TYR A 45 -18.75 4.76 -2.75
C TYR A 45 -18.08 6.05 -2.26
N ALA A 46 -18.08 7.12 -3.06
CA ALA A 46 -17.54 8.41 -2.64
C ALA A 46 -18.23 8.97 -1.38
N GLU A 47 -19.49 8.56 -1.13
CA GLU A 47 -20.20 8.92 0.09
C GLU A 47 -19.59 8.33 1.38
N TYR A 48 -18.83 7.23 1.24
CA TYR A 48 -18.16 6.59 2.39
C TYR A 48 -16.83 7.26 2.72
N ALA A 49 -16.25 8.00 1.78
CA ALA A 49 -15.00 8.70 1.99
C ALA A 49 -15.19 9.96 2.83
N GLN A 50 -14.26 10.19 3.74
CA GLN A 50 -14.05 11.48 4.37
C GLN A 50 -13.16 12.36 3.50
N ASN A 51 -13.10 13.66 3.76
CA ASN A 51 -12.32 14.63 2.99
C ASN A 51 -10.86 14.17 2.80
N LEU A 52 -10.45 13.92 1.56
CA LEU A 52 -9.16 13.33 1.18
C LEU A 52 -7.95 14.14 1.65
N LYS A 53 -8.10 15.47 1.84
CA LYS A 53 -7.01 16.36 2.28
C LYS A 53 -6.85 16.41 3.80
N ARG A 54 -7.81 15.84 4.55
CA ARG A 54 -7.82 15.86 6.01
C ARG A 54 -7.70 14.46 6.63
N TYR A 55 -8.10 13.44 5.90
CA TYR A 55 -8.19 12.07 6.40
C TYR A 55 -7.55 11.10 5.43
N ILE A 56 -6.88 10.11 5.94
CA ILE A 56 -6.56 8.88 5.21
C ILE A 56 -7.76 7.96 5.37
N ASN A 57 -8.38 7.58 4.26
CA ASN A 57 -9.52 6.69 4.27
C ASN A 57 -9.05 5.23 4.21
N LEU A 58 -9.47 4.43 5.19
CA LEU A 58 -9.24 2.99 5.22
C LEU A 58 -10.59 2.29 5.12
N TYR A 59 -10.79 1.50 4.07
CA TYR A 59 -12.04 0.78 3.82
C TYR A 59 -11.85 -0.70 4.19
N VAL A 60 -12.63 -1.17 5.15
CA VAL A 60 -12.53 -2.54 5.66
C VAL A 60 -13.81 -3.29 5.32
N TYR A 61 -13.71 -4.22 4.37
CA TYR A 61 -14.85 -5.03 3.92
C TYR A 61 -14.37 -6.37 3.33
N ARG A 62 -15.29 -7.29 3.06
CA ARG A 62 -14.96 -8.57 2.44
C ARG A 62 -14.67 -8.37 0.96
N PHE A 63 -13.49 -8.78 0.49
CA PHE A 63 -13.15 -8.80 -0.92
C PHE A 63 -13.79 -10.00 -1.63
N THR A 64 -14.03 -9.85 -2.93
CA THR A 64 -14.46 -10.94 -3.79
C THR A 64 -13.35 -11.98 -3.98
N ASP A 65 -12.11 -11.51 -4.13
CA ASP A 65 -10.92 -12.36 -4.19
C ASP A 65 -10.27 -12.46 -2.80
N ASP A 66 -10.30 -13.68 -2.25
CA ASP A 66 -9.67 -14.00 -0.98
C ASP A 66 -8.14 -14.03 -1.02
N ASN A 67 -7.54 -13.96 -2.21
CA ASN A 67 -6.08 -13.92 -2.35
C ASN A 67 -5.51 -12.51 -2.24
N ILE A 68 -6.35 -11.49 -2.14
CA ILE A 68 -5.92 -10.10 -1.93
C ILE A 68 -6.14 -9.76 -0.46
N LEU A 69 -5.07 -9.37 0.23
CA LEU A 69 -5.08 -8.95 1.64
C LEU A 69 -5.46 -7.47 1.77
N GLY A 70 -4.86 -6.65 0.93
CA GLY A 70 -5.07 -5.22 0.85
C GLY A 70 -4.83 -4.69 -0.56
N ILE A 71 -5.24 -3.46 -0.78
CA ILE A 71 -5.01 -2.70 -2.01
C ILE A 71 -5.03 -1.22 -1.68
N SER A 72 -4.19 -0.43 -2.32
CA SER A 72 -4.09 1.00 -2.08
C SER A 72 -4.08 1.81 -3.37
N ASP A 73 -4.69 2.99 -3.32
CA ASP A 73 -4.34 4.06 -4.24
C ASP A 73 -2.92 4.55 -3.96
N MET A 74 -2.21 4.89 -5.02
CA MET A 74 -0.89 5.49 -4.91
C MET A 74 -0.98 7.02 -4.92
N ALA A 75 -0.04 7.67 -4.26
CA ALA A 75 0.02 9.11 -4.18
C ALA A 75 -0.02 9.78 -5.56
N VAL A 76 -0.79 10.86 -5.67
CA VAL A 76 -0.87 11.70 -6.86
C VAL A 76 -0.09 12.98 -6.61
N MET A 77 0.83 13.29 -7.51
CA MET A 77 1.73 14.41 -7.38
C MET A 77 1.34 15.59 -8.29
N PRO A 78 1.50 16.83 -7.83
CA PRO A 78 1.51 17.97 -8.75
C PRO A 78 2.67 17.86 -9.73
N LYS A 79 2.48 18.23 -11.01
CA LYS A 79 3.54 18.13 -12.03
C LYS A 79 4.87 18.79 -11.63
N ASN A 80 4.81 19.90 -10.92
CA ASN A 80 6.03 20.61 -10.47
C ASN A 80 6.81 19.88 -9.38
N TYR A 81 6.20 18.83 -8.78
CA TYR A 81 6.77 18.01 -7.72
C TYR A 81 6.67 16.52 -8.05
N ALA A 82 6.68 16.19 -9.34
CA ALA A 82 6.60 14.82 -9.82
C ALA A 82 7.70 13.94 -9.22
N LEU A 83 7.35 12.70 -8.94
CA LEU A 83 8.27 11.63 -8.57
C LEU A 83 8.16 10.50 -9.58
N ASN A 84 9.28 9.91 -9.92
CA ASN A 84 9.33 8.75 -10.79
C ASN A 84 8.50 7.60 -10.20
N GLY A 85 7.76 6.90 -11.05
CA GLY A 85 6.88 5.81 -10.65
C GLY A 85 5.53 6.25 -10.08
N LEU A 86 5.26 7.55 -9.91
CA LEU A 86 3.96 8.08 -9.47
C LEU A 86 3.29 8.91 -10.56
N VAL A 87 1.97 8.83 -10.60
CA VAL A 87 1.18 9.70 -11.47
C VAL A 87 1.33 11.15 -11.05
N SER A 88 1.55 12.03 -12.02
CA SER A 88 1.59 13.46 -11.79
C SER A 88 0.67 14.21 -12.76
N THR A 89 -0.09 15.17 -12.24
CA THR A 89 -1.05 15.93 -13.02
C THR A 89 -1.15 17.37 -12.53
N ASN A 90 -1.50 18.31 -13.43
CA ASN A 90 -1.85 19.68 -13.06
C ASN A 90 -3.16 19.74 -12.26
N ALA A 91 -4.03 18.73 -12.44
CA ALA A 91 -5.31 18.64 -11.75
C ALA A 91 -5.22 18.06 -10.33
N ALA A 92 -4.04 17.62 -9.87
CA ALA A 92 -3.88 16.92 -8.59
C ALA A 92 -4.55 17.63 -7.40
N ASN A 93 -4.51 18.97 -7.37
CA ASN A 93 -5.11 19.76 -6.28
C ASN A 93 -6.63 19.91 -6.38
N SER A 94 -7.25 19.63 -7.51
CA SER A 94 -8.70 19.72 -7.73
C SER A 94 -9.43 18.40 -7.52
N ILE A 95 -8.71 17.29 -7.36
CA ILE A 95 -9.30 15.98 -7.08
C ILE A 95 -9.98 15.99 -5.71
N THR A 96 -11.18 15.47 -5.66
CA THR A 96 -12.01 15.39 -4.46
C THR A 96 -12.52 13.96 -4.26
N LYS A 97 -13.09 13.67 -3.09
CA LYS A 97 -13.71 12.37 -2.80
C LYS A 97 -14.89 12.02 -3.72
N THR A 98 -15.46 13.01 -4.42
CA THR A 98 -16.52 12.77 -5.40
C THR A 98 -15.96 12.31 -6.75
N ASP A 99 -14.66 12.47 -6.98
CA ASP A 99 -14.00 11.94 -8.15
C ASP A 99 -13.65 10.45 -7.94
N TYR A 100 -13.03 10.15 -6.78
CA TYR A 100 -12.63 8.79 -6.39
C TYR A 100 -12.74 8.61 -4.89
N PRO A 101 -13.01 7.38 -4.36
CA PRO A 101 -13.00 7.11 -2.92
C PRO A 101 -11.62 7.23 -2.27
N PHE A 102 -10.57 7.26 -3.01
CA PHE A 102 -9.13 7.40 -2.70
C PHE A 102 -8.73 6.99 -1.29
N GLY A 103 -7.98 5.92 -1.17
CA GLY A 103 -7.58 5.37 0.13
C GLY A 103 -6.97 3.98 0.03
N CYS A 104 -7.00 3.26 1.14
CA CYS A 104 -6.58 1.86 1.21
C CYS A 104 -7.78 0.98 1.54
N CYS A 105 -7.87 -0.18 0.90
CA CYS A 105 -8.86 -1.20 1.22
C CYS A 105 -8.17 -2.39 1.89
N ILE A 106 -8.78 -2.93 2.92
CA ILE A 106 -8.29 -4.09 3.67
C ILE A 106 -9.37 -5.18 3.67
N ASN A 107 -8.96 -6.40 3.33
CA ASN A 107 -9.87 -7.54 3.34
C ASN A 107 -10.20 -7.94 4.78
N ASN A 108 -11.45 -7.78 5.17
CA ASN A 108 -11.89 -8.09 6.53
C ASN A 108 -11.83 -9.58 6.90
N LYS A 109 -11.56 -10.46 5.93
CA LYS A 109 -11.29 -11.88 6.20
C LYS A 109 -10.13 -12.03 7.18
N TYR A 110 -9.14 -11.16 7.08
CA TYR A 110 -7.87 -11.26 7.79
C TYR A 110 -7.76 -10.27 8.97
N ILE A 111 -8.82 -9.55 9.31
CA ILE A 111 -8.78 -8.49 10.33
C ILE A 111 -8.41 -8.99 11.74
N TYR A 112 -8.63 -10.27 12.01
CA TYR A 112 -8.29 -10.90 13.29
C TYR A 112 -6.97 -11.67 13.25
N GLU A 113 -6.28 -11.67 12.10
CA GLU A 113 -4.97 -12.27 11.98
C GLU A 113 -3.94 -11.35 12.64
N THR A 114 -3.43 -11.80 13.76
CA THR A 114 -2.45 -11.09 14.58
C THR A 114 -1.16 -11.87 14.66
N GLU A 115 -0.12 -11.27 15.16
CA GLU A 115 1.14 -11.95 15.45
C GLU A 115 0.87 -13.06 16.51
N ASN A 116 1.25 -14.31 16.17
CA ASN A 116 1.06 -15.46 17.03
C ASN A 116 2.40 -15.89 17.64
N ASP A 117 2.64 -15.60 18.90
CA ASP A 117 3.66 -16.20 19.79
C ASP A 117 5.05 -16.44 19.13
N GLY A 118 5.50 -15.54 18.26
CA GLY A 118 6.79 -15.62 17.57
C GLY A 118 6.82 -16.50 16.32
N TYR A 119 5.67 -16.96 15.83
CA TYR A 119 5.56 -17.62 14.54
C TYR A 119 5.22 -16.60 13.45
N TYR A 120 5.85 -16.76 12.28
CA TYR A 120 5.52 -15.96 11.10
C TYR A 120 4.06 -16.17 10.69
N ASN A 121 3.31 -15.09 10.64
CA ASN A 121 1.94 -15.07 10.12
C ASN A 121 1.88 -14.20 8.86
N PRO A 122 1.78 -14.81 7.66
CA PRO A 122 1.73 -14.07 6.40
C PRO A 122 0.46 -13.21 6.25
N TYR A 123 -0.54 -13.41 7.10
CA TYR A 123 -1.80 -12.67 7.10
C TYR A 123 -1.86 -11.60 8.19
N PHE A 124 -0.73 -11.31 8.85
CA PHE A 124 -0.71 -10.34 9.93
C PHE A 124 -1.14 -8.95 9.45
N ILE A 125 -2.30 -8.53 9.94
CA ILE A 125 -3.00 -7.34 9.44
C ILE A 125 -2.19 -6.05 9.57
N ALA A 126 -1.34 -5.93 10.59
CA ALA A 126 -0.52 -4.74 10.78
C ALA A 126 0.54 -4.59 9.68
N ILE A 127 1.11 -5.69 9.20
CA ILE A 127 2.05 -5.70 8.06
C ILE A 127 1.31 -5.28 6.80
N THR A 128 0.17 -5.92 6.50
CA THR A 128 -0.66 -5.56 5.35
C THR A 128 -1.02 -4.09 5.37
N LEU A 129 -1.51 -3.57 6.49
CA LEU A 129 -1.88 -2.16 6.63
C LEU A 129 -0.65 -1.24 6.44
N GLY A 130 0.50 -1.60 7.02
CA GLY A 130 1.74 -0.84 6.86
C GLY A 130 2.20 -0.79 5.42
N HIS A 131 2.10 -1.90 4.69
CA HIS A 131 2.40 -2.02 3.27
C HIS A 131 1.49 -1.12 2.42
N GLU A 132 0.17 -1.23 2.59
CA GLU A 132 -0.79 -0.41 1.84
C GLU A 132 -0.64 1.09 2.14
N LEU A 133 -0.39 1.46 3.39
CA LEU A 133 -0.07 2.84 3.74
C LEU A 133 1.26 3.30 3.13
N GLY A 134 2.23 2.40 2.96
CA GLY A 134 3.46 2.65 2.20
C GLY A 134 3.15 3.09 0.76
N HIS A 135 2.30 2.34 0.06
CA HIS A 135 1.84 2.72 -1.29
C HIS A 135 1.09 4.05 -1.29
N TYR A 136 0.17 4.24 -0.35
CA TYR A 136 -0.59 5.48 -0.22
C TYR A 136 0.31 6.71 -0.08
N ILE A 137 1.45 6.60 0.60
CA ILE A 137 2.45 7.67 0.72
C ILE A 137 3.56 7.60 -0.33
N GLY A 138 3.39 6.80 -1.40
CA GLY A 138 4.21 6.85 -2.60
C GLY A 138 5.36 5.87 -2.69
N LEU A 139 5.45 4.88 -1.81
CA LEU A 139 6.42 3.80 -1.94
C LEU A 139 5.96 2.79 -2.99
N LEU A 140 6.92 2.20 -3.68
CA LEU A 140 6.74 1.12 -4.64
C LEU A 140 7.26 -0.18 -4.02
N HIS A 141 6.93 -1.32 -4.63
CA HIS A 141 7.51 -2.60 -4.21
C HIS A 141 9.03 -2.56 -4.31
N SER A 142 9.72 -3.12 -3.32
CA SER A 142 11.17 -3.19 -3.30
C SER A 142 11.74 -4.28 -4.23
N PHE A 143 10.89 -5.15 -4.77
CA PHE A 143 11.24 -6.22 -5.70
C PHE A 143 10.78 -5.89 -7.13
N SER A 144 11.28 -6.64 -8.12
CA SER A 144 10.84 -6.56 -9.50
C SER A 144 9.87 -7.70 -9.83
N GLU A 145 8.74 -7.37 -10.46
CA GLU A 145 7.78 -8.35 -10.98
C GLU A 145 8.09 -8.78 -12.42
N ASN A 146 9.02 -8.06 -13.07
CA ASN A 146 9.37 -8.24 -14.48
C ASN A 146 10.87 -8.54 -14.65
N GLY A 147 11.31 -9.69 -14.17
CA GLY A 147 12.73 -10.01 -14.13
C GLY A 147 13.47 -9.10 -13.14
N CYS A 148 14.42 -8.30 -13.60
CA CYS A 148 15.09 -7.28 -12.79
C CYS A 148 14.97 -5.88 -13.44
N ASP A 149 13.91 -5.66 -14.23
CA ASP A 149 13.76 -4.44 -15.02
C ASP A 149 12.98 -3.35 -14.27
N ASP A 150 12.16 -3.73 -13.26
CA ASP A 150 11.42 -2.76 -12.45
C ASP A 150 12.32 -2.13 -11.39
N ASN A 151 11.97 -0.90 -11.02
CA ASN A 151 12.73 -0.10 -10.09
C ASN A 151 11.78 0.67 -9.16
N ASP A 152 12.02 0.61 -7.84
CA ASP A 152 11.29 1.38 -6.84
C ASP A 152 11.81 2.81 -6.66
N TYR A 153 12.84 3.18 -7.43
CA TYR A 153 13.53 4.49 -7.38
C TYR A 153 14.17 4.82 -6.02
N CYS A 154 14.62 3.78 -5.31
CA CYS A 154 15.39 3.86 -4.08
C CYS A 154 16.68 3.04 -4.29
N GLU A 155 17.85 3.70 -4.23
CA GLU A 155 19.12 3.03 -4.53
C GLU A 155 19.59 2.13 -3.38
N ASP A 156 19.06 2.34 -2.20
CA ASP A 156 19.43 1.61 -0.98
C ASP A 156 18.47 0.47 -0.62
N THR A 157 17.51 0.14 -1.51
CA THR A 157 16.69 -1.08 -1.40
C THR A 157 17.34 -2.24 -2.15
N HIS A 158 17.29 -3.42 -1.53
CA HIS A 158 17.59 -4.66 -2.26
C HIS A 158 16.39 -5.08 -3.11
N SER A 159 16.65 -5.45 -4.36
CA SER A 159 15.61 -5.93 -5.27
C SER A 159 15.94 -7.34 -5.78
N CYS A 160 14.94 -8.16 -5.99
CA CYS A 160 15.05 -9.47 -6.60
C CYS A 160 14.03 -9.66 -7.72
N ASP A 161 14.25 -10.63 -8.61
CA ASP A 161 13.22 -11.14 -9.50
C ASP A 161 12.20 -11.95 -8.69
N TYR A 162 11.11 -11.31 -8.29
CA TYR A 162 10.07 -11.92 -7.45
C TYR A 162 9.41 -13.12 -8.14
N THR A 163 9.24 -13.07 -9.46
CA THR A 163 8.66 -14.16 -10.23
C THR A 163 9.54 -15.42 -10.17
N SER A 164 10.84 -15.25 -10.31
CA SER A 164 11.79 -16.36 -10.17
C SER A 164 11.90 -16.85 -8.73
N TYR A 165 11.92 -15.94 -7.76
CA TYR A 165 11.91 -16.28 -6.34
C TYR A 165 10.69 -17.16 -5.98
N THR A 166 9.48 -16.74 -6.33
CA THR A 166 8.25 -17.48 -5.99
C THR A 166 8.16 -18.84 -6.68
N LYS A 167 8.62 -18.97 -7.93
CA LYS A 167 8.71 -20.26 -8.63
C LYS A 167 9.65 -21.23 -7.93
N ASN A 168 10.73 -20.74 -7.34
CA ASN A 168 11.75 -21.54 -6.67
C ASN A 168 11.48 -21.75 -5.17
N LEU A 169 10.51 -21.02 -4.60
CA LEU A 169 10.22 -21.00 -3.16
C LEU A 169 9.98 -22.41 -2.59
N LYS A 170 9.19 -23.23 -3.30
CA LYS A 170 8.93 -24.60 -2.86
C LYS A 170 10.21 -25.46 -2.85
N LEU A 171 11.05 -25.33 -3.87
CA LEU A 171 12.33 -26.08 -3.94
C LEU A 171 13.27 -25.62 -2.83
N GLN A 172 13.31 -24.32 -2.54
CA GLN A 172 14.09 -23.75 -1.44
C GLN A 172 13.60 -24.31 -0.11
N PHE A 173 12.29 -24.29 0.13
CA PHE A 173 11.69 -24.83 1.35
C PHE A 173 12.00 -26.32 1.52
N ASP A 174 11.79 -27.14 0.50
CA ASP A 174 12.08 -28.57 0.50
C ASP A 174 13.58 -28.83 0.78
N SER A 175 14.47 -28.04 0.20
CA SER A 175 15.92 -28.13 0.41
C SER A 175 16.32 -27.78 1.86
N LEU A 176 15.74 -26.72 2.41
CA LEU A 176 15.97 -26.31 3.80
C LEU A 176 15.42 -27.34 4.77
N SER A 177 14.24 -27.91 4.50
CA SER A 177 13.65 -28.98 5.30
C SER A 177 14.54 -30.20 5.39
N VAL A 178 15.10 -30.65 4.27
CA VAL A 178 16.06 -31.75 4.24
C VAL A 178 17.35 -31.39 5.02
N LYS A 179 17.88 -30.18 4.77
CA LYS A 179 19.12 -29.71 5.40
C LYS A 179 19.03 -29.64 6.93
N TYR A 180 17.90 -29.21 7.45
CA TYR A 180 17.69 -28.98 8.89
C TYR A 180 16.91 -30.10 9.59
N GLY A 181 16.50 -31.14 8.87
CA GLY A 181 15.84 -32.32 9.44
C GLY A 181 14.35 -32.12 9.73
N GLY A 182 13.70 -31.23 9.01
CA GLY A 182 12.26 -31.01 9.03
C GLY A 182 11.86 -29.52 9.04
N ASP A 183 10.67 -29.26 8.56
CA ASP A 183 10.12 -27.91 8.35
C ASP A 183 10.12 -27.04 9.60
N LYS A 184 9.85 -27.65 10.75
CA LYS A 184 9.82 -26.96 12.05
C LYS A 184 11.14 -26.33 12.49
N TYR A 185 12.22 -26.62 11.80
CA TYR A 185 13.55 -26.06 12.09
C TYR A 185 13.96 -24.98 11.08
N ILE A 186 13.11 -24.67 10.12
CA ILE A 186 13.33 -23.58 9.16
C ILE A 186 12.92 -22.28 9.84
N THR A 187 13.86 -21.35 9.94
CA THR A 187 13.59 -20.00 10.45
C THR A 187 13.06 -19.10 9.35
N LEU A 188 12.38 -18.01 9.71
CA LEU A 188 11.93 -17.01 8.74
C LEU A 188 13.10 -16.44 7.93
N ASP A 189 14.22 -16.10 8.57
CA ASP A 189 15.42 -15.57 7.90
C ASP A 189 15.91 -16.49 6.78
N GLN A 190 15.87 -17.82 7.02
CA GLN A 190 16.33 -18.81 6.05
C GLN A 190 15.45 -18.86 4.80
N ILE A 191 14.15 -18.72 4.95
CA ILE A 191 13.22 -18.72 3.81
C ILE A 191 13.09 -17.34 3.18
N SER A 192 13.37 -16.28 3.93
CA SER A 192 13.40 -14.90 3.43
C SER A 192 14.70 -14.56 2.68
N THR A 193 15.70 -15.46 2.68
CA THR A 193 16.93 -15.23 1.92
C THR A 193 16.63 -15.29 0.44
N ARG A 194 17.03 -14.25 -0.27
CA ARG A 194 16.83 -14.06 -1.72
C ARG A 194 18.14 -13.77 -2.43
N GLU A 195 18.19 -14.08 -3.71
CA GLU A 195 19.24 -13.64 -4.63
C GLU A 195 18.79 -12.30 -5.23
N GLY A 196 19.57 -11.27 -4.99
CA GLY A 196 19.32 -9.94 -5.53
C GLY A 196 19.58 -9.86 -7.02
N CYS A 197 19.00 -8.86 -7.66
CA CYS A 197 19.25 -8.55 -9.08
C CYS A 197 20.71 -8.19 -9.36
N ASP A 198 21.47 -7.83 -8.35
CA ASP A 198 22.92 -7.59 -8.35
C ASP A 198 23.76 -8.87 -8.12
N GLY A 199 23.11 -10.01 -7.91
CA GLY A 199 23.74 -11.30 -7.59
C GLY A 199 24.18 -11.44 -6.13
N ILE A 200 23.83 -10.51 -5.25
CA ILE A 200 24.13 -10.56 -3.81
C ILE A 200 22.96 -11.21 -3.09
N GLN A 201 23.26 -12.14 -2.18
CA GLN A 201 22.24 -12.71 -1.32
C GLN A 201 21.93 -11.76 -0.14
N TYR A 202 20.66 -11.59 0.15
CA TYR A 202 20.17 -10.79 1.28
C TYR A 202 18.96 -11.44 1.94
N VAL A 203 18.66 -11.04 3.15
CA VAL A 203 17.41 -11.41 3.85
C VAL A 203 16.39 -10.29 3.59
N ALA A 204 15.24 -10.65 3.05
CA ALA A 204 14.18 -9.69 2.78
C ALA A 204 13.57 -9.20 4.10
N ASP A 205 13.63 -7.91 4.34
CA ASP A 205 13.18 -7.26 5.58
C ASP A 205 12.34 -5.99 5.32
N ASN A 206 12.23 -5.55 4.07
CA ASN A 206 11.56 -4.31 3.71
C ASN A 206 10.03 -4.46 3.77
N ILE A 207 9.33 -3.48 4.38
CA ILE A 207 7.86 -3.51 4.49
C ILE A 207 7.16 -3.47 3.11
N MET A 208 7.85 -2.97 2.08
CA MET A 208 7.34 -2.94 0.70
C MET A 208 7.64 -4.22 -0.09
N ASP A 209 8.04 -5.27 0.60
CA ASP A 209 8.17 -6.60 0.05
C ASP A 209 6.91 -7.44 0.32
N TYR A 210 6.83 -8.61 -0.32
CA TYR A 210 5.74 -9.57 -0.13
C TYR A 210 6.16 -10.69 0.84
N VAL A 211 5.52 -11.81 0.70
CA VAL A 211 5.58 -12.99 1.57
C VAL A 211 7.01 -13.46 1.93
N TYR A 212 7.13 -14.05 3.10
CA TYR A 212 8.40 -14.48 3.70
C TYR A 212 9.43 -13.35 3.72
N CYS A 213 9.01 -12.25 4.32
CA CYS A 213 9.80 -11.06 4.58
C CYS A 213 9.66 -10.70 6.06
N LEU A 214 10.69 -10.19 6.67
CA LEU A 214 10.64 -9.72 8.07
C LEU A 214 9.73 -8.50 8.21
N SER A 215 9.64 -7.69 7.14
CA SER A 215 8.73 -6.54 7.00
C SER A 215 8.83 -5.50 8.12
N ASP A 216 10.03 -5.28 8.63
CA ASP A 216 10.30 -4.40 9.76
C ASP A 216 11.19 -3.21 9.40
N THR A 217 11.63 -3.10 8.14
CA THR A 217 12.51 -2.02 7.70
C THR A 217 11.89 -1.10 6.67
N ILE A 218 12.36 0.15 6.68
CA ILE A 218 12.20 1.19 5.65
C ILE A 218 13.56 1.86 5.45
N THR A 219 14.02 1.94 4.21
CA THR A 219 15.34 2.48 3.88
C THR A 219 15.41 4.02 3.96
N GLY A 220 16.61 4.56 3.81
CA GLY A 220 16.85 6.00 3.81
C GLY A 220 16.22 6.69 2.60
N ASP A 221 16.32 6.08 1.41
CA ASP A 221 15.75 6.61 0.18
C ASP A 221 14.22 6.48 0.16
N GLN A 222 13.67 5.38 0.66
CA GLN A 222 12.23 5.26 0.87
C GLN A 222 11.71 6.35 1.82
N ARG A 223 12.44 6.66 2.90
CA ARG A 223 12.11 7.76 3.80
C ARG A 223 12.14 9.11 3.10
N THR A 224 13.13 9.35 2.27
CA THR A 224 13.24 10.58 1.47
C THR A 224 12.08 10.70 0.50
N ARG A 225 11.73 9.59 -0.17
CA ARG A 225 10.64 9.49 -1.12
C ARG A 225 9.28 9.80 -0.47
N PHE A 226 8.92 9.13 0.62
CA PHE A 226 7.64 9.40 1.26
C PHE A 226 7.58 10.81 1.91
N ASN A 227 8.70 11.33 2.43
CA ASN A 227 8.73 12.72 2.92
C ASN A 227 8.43 13.72 1.81
N HIS A 228 8.93 13.50 0.60
CA HIS A 228 8.56 14.32 -0.55
C HIS A 228 7.05 14.26 -0.81
N VAL A 229 6.47 13.07 -0.79
CA VAL A 229 5.02 12.88 -0.98
C VAL A 229 4.21 13.56 0.14
N LEU A 230 4.62 13.42 1.40
CA LEU A 230 3.96 14.09 2.52
C LEU A 230 3.95 15.61 2.37
N HIS A 231 5.03 16.19 1.88
CA HIS A 231 5.18 17.64 1.74
C HIS A 231 4.47 18.22 0.52
N TYR A 232 4.37 17.45 -0.57
CA TYR A 232 3.90 17.97 -1.87
C TYR A 232 2.69 17.22 -2.44
N GLY A 233 2.39 16.01 -2.00
CA GLY A 233 1.26 15.22 -2.48
C GLY A 233 -0.10 15.86 -2.13
N SER A 234 -0.96 16.02 -3.13
CA SER A 234 -2.19 16.82 -2.99
C SER A 234 -3.26 16.17 -2.14
N LEU A 235 -3.33 14.82 -2.13
CA LEU A 235 -4.36 14.04 -1.45
C LEU A 235 -3.86 13.44 -0.14
N ILE A 236 -2.65 13.77 0.26
CA ILE A 236 -2.08 13.29 1.52
C ILE A 236 -2.37 14.32 2.61
N PRO A 237 -3.03 13.96 3.71
CA PRO A 237 -3.24 14.86 4.84
C PRO A 237 -1.94 15.37 5.46
N GLY A 238 -2.01 16.51 6.13
CA GLY A 238 -0.89 17.08 6.87
C GLY A 238 -0.37 18.41 6.31
N PRO A 239 0.60 19.04 7.00
CA PRO A 239 1.14 20.33 6.60
C PRO A 239 1.96 20.19 5.31
N LYS A 240 1.80 21.17 4.40
CA LYS A 240 2.53 21.26 3.14
C LYS A 240 3.61 22.33 3.22
N LEU A 241 4.74 22.08 2.56
CA LEU A 241 5.82 23.06 2.47
C LEU A 241 5.51 24.22 1.52
N VAL A 242 4.55 24.02 0.63
CA VAL A 242 4.10 25.04 -0.34
C VAL A 242 2.59 25.18 -0.27
N ASP A 243 2.10 26.38 -0.59
CA ASP A 243 0.67 26.58 -0.79
C ASP A 243 0.24 25.94 -2.12
N ILE A 244 -0.18 24.68 -2.04
CA ILE A 244 -0.63 23.94 -3.22
C ILE A 244 -1.96 24.47 -3.79
N SER A 245 -2.69 25.30 -3.04
CA SER A 245 -3.90 25.97 -3.55
C SER A 245 -3.56 26.99 -4.64
N SER A 246 -2.37 27.59 -4.58
CA SER A 246 -1.88 28.56 -5.57
C SER A 246 -1.38 27.90 -6.88
N LEU A 247 -1.17 26.58 -6.88
CA LEU A 247 -0.67 25.83 -8.03
C LEU A 247 -1.80 25.38 -8.99
N SER A 248 -3.05 25.69 -8.69
CA SER A 248 -4.18 25.40 -9.57
C SER A 248 -4.21 26.36 -10.77
N SER A 249 -3.33 26.15 -11.72
CA SER A 249 -3.45 26.80 -13.01
C SER A 249 -4.48 26.02 -13.85
N ARG A 250 -5.51 26.72 -14.30
CA ARG A 250 -6.52 26.37 -15.33
C ARG A 250 -6.58 24.88 -15.63
N ALA A 251 -7.60 24.23 -15.08
CA ALA A 251 -7.94 22.86 -15.38
C ALA A 251 -8.07 22.66 -16.90
N THR A 252 -7.06 22.05 -17.49
CA THR A 252 -7.24 21.31 -18.71
C THR A 252 -7.95 20.04 -18.31
N SER A 253 -8.88 19.56 -19.13
CA SER A 253 -9.60 18.29 -18.95
C SER A 253 -8.64 17.10 -19.09
N GLU A 254 -7.64 17.02 -18.23
CA GLU A 254 -6.81 15.83 -18.13
C GLU A 254 -7.65 14.74 -17.46
N VAL A 255 -7.89 13.65 -18.18
CA VAL A 255 -8.49 12.45 -17.60
C VAL A 255 -7.47 11.88 -16.64
N PHE A 256 -7.82 11.85 -15.37
CA PHE A 256 -6.99 11.23 -14.32
C PHE A 256 -7.42 9.78 -14.16
N THR A 257 -6.47 8.86 -14.23
CA THR A 257 -6.69 7.45 -13.87
C THR A 257 -5.88 7.17 -12.61
N PRO A 258 -6.52 6.75 -11.51
CA PRO A 258 -5.81 6.35 -10.30
C PRO A 258 -4.86 5.19 -10.59
N GLN A 259 -3.71 5.23 -9.96
CA GLN A 259 -2.79 4.11 -9.92
C GLN A 259 -3.04 3.37 -8.60
N ILE A 260 -3.27 2.07 -8.69
CA ILE A 260 -3.49 1.19 -7.53
C ILE A 260 -2.41 0.11 -7.46
N SER A 261 -2.11 -0.31 -6.26
CA SER A 261 -1.24 -1.46 -5.97
C SER A 261 -1.93 -2.38 -4.97
N ASN A 262 -1.66 -3.66 -5.02
CA ASN A 262 -2.28 -4.65 -4.15
C ASN A 262 -1.24 -5.50 -3.42
N CYS A 263 -1.66 -6.09 -2.30
CA CYS A 263 -0.90 -7.06 -1.53
C CYS A 263 -1.63 -8.42 -1.64
N PRO A 264 -1.13 -9.34 -2.46
CA PRO A 264 -1.75 -10.66 -2.61
C PRO A 264 -1.48 -11.53 -1.38
N SER A 265 -2.43 -12.43 -1.08
CA SER A 265 -2.19 -13.52 -0.14
C SER A 265 -1.30 -14.58 -0.76
N ILE A 266 -0.59 -15.31 0.11
CA ILE A 266 0.15 -16.50 -0.28
C ILE A 266 -0.86 -17.61 -0.63
N LYS A 267 -0.65 -18.26 -1.76
CA LYS A 267 -1.33 -19.52 -2.12
C LYS A 267 -0.51 -20.72 -1.69
#